data_6ab555bce53f7d16466ba2b7aa20d014
#
_entry.id   6ab555bce53f7d16466ba2b7aa20d014
#
_cell.length_a   1.000
_cell.length_b   1.000
_cell.length_c   1.000
_cell.angle_alpha   90.00
_cell.angle_beta   90.00
_cell.angle_gamma   90.00
#
_symmetry.space_group_name_H-M   'P 1'
#
loop_
_entity.id
_entity.type
_entity.pdbx_description
1 polymer ?
#
loop_
_entity_poly.entity_id
_entity_poly.type
_entity_poly.pdbx_seq_one_letter_code
_entity_poly.pdbx_strand_id
1 'polypeptide(L)'
;MIKNLFIAIIISFAGFGYIFAAPALPSLLEITQPNGAKFKAYLRGDEYFSWWESEKGTVLFRNLKSGYFEYAKISMIDDKEKLVSTGIIFAAGEETSVSNARFSKMTKHNLGNIWRQKREDARKRLKEILEKQNQ
;
A
#
# COMPACT_ATOMS: atom_id res chain seq x y z
N MET A 1 30.66 39.86 -25.69
CA MET A 1 30.15 39.46 -24.36
C MET A 1 28.83 38.67 -24.41
N ILE A 2 27.86 39.04 -25.25
CA ILE A 2 26.53 38.38 -25.31
C ILE A 2 26.59 36.94 -25.86
N LYS A 3 27.49 36.64 -26.82
CA LYS A 3 27.64 35.27 -27.37
C LYS A 3 28.06 34.21 -26.33
N ASN A 4 28.93 34.61 -25.40
CA ASN A 4 29.42 33.68 -24.36
C ASN A 4 28.38 33.44 -23.26
N LEU A 5 27.44 34.36 -23.05
CA LEU A 5 26.36 34.24 -22.09
C LEU A 5 25.31 33.20 -22.58
N PHE A 6 25.01 33.16 -23.87
CA PHE A 6 24.10 32.17 -24.46
C PHE A 6 24.64 30.75 -24.38
N ILE A 7 25.94 30.54 -24.56
CA ILE A 7 26.56 29.22 -24.43
C ILE A 7 26.52 28.73 -22.99
N ALA A 8 26.71 29.59 -21.99
CA ALA A 8 26.63 29.24 -20.58
C ALA A 8 25.20 28.80 -20.16
N ILE A 9 24.17 29.43 -20.72
CA ILE A 9 22.77 29.09 -20.45
C ILE A 9 22.40 27.71 -21.05
N ILE A 10 22.90 27.39 -22.24
CA ILE A 10 22.62 26.10 -22.90
C ILE A 10 23.26 24.93 -22.14
N ILE A 11 24.45 25.12 -21.58
CA ILE A 11 25.15 24.08 -20.80
C ILE A 11 24.46 23.84 -19.46
N SER A 12 23.83 24.85 -18.84
CA SER A 12 23.05 24.67 -17.60
C SER A 12 21.79 23.82 -17.75
N PHE A 13 21.22 23.72 -18.96
CA PHE A 13 20.01 22.93 -19.21
C PHE A 13 20.29 21.46 -19.56
N ALA A 14 21.52 21.08 -19.87
CA ALA A 14 21.90 19.70 -20.21
C ALA A 14 22.10 18.80 -18.99
N GLY A 15 21.99 19.34 -17.78
CA GLY A 15 22.24 18.63 -16.51
C GLY A 15 21.00 18.06 -15.81
N PHE A 16 19.81 18.08 -16.42
CA PHE A 16 18.65 17.37 -15.88
C PHE A 16 18.80 15.87 -16.11
N GLY A 17 19.63 15.23 -15.29
CA GLY A 17 19.66 13.79 -15.18
C GLY A 17 18.27 13.28 -14.86
N TYR A 18 17.79 12.29 -15.61
CA TYR A 18 16.57 11.56 -15.29
C TYR A 18 16.76 10.91 -13.91
N ILE A 19 16.13 11.46 -12.89
CA ILE A 19 16.03 10.82 -11.59
C ILE A 19 15.07 9.65 -11.79
N PHE A 20 15.60 8.47 -12.09
CA PHE A 20 14.84 7.25 -11.96
C PHE A 20 14.58 7.07 -10.48
N ALA A 21 13.35 7.36 -10.04
CA ALA A 21 12.90 6.94 -8.73
C ALA A 21 12.90 5.41 -8.75
N ALA A 22 13.94 4.80 -8.16
CA ALA A 22 13.95 3.37 -7.93
C ALA A 22 12.75 3.04 -7.04
N PRO A 23 11.96 2.00 -7.36
CA PRO A 23 10.91 1.54 -6.45
C PRO A 23 11.55 1.30 -5.09
N ALA A 24 11.04 1.94 -4.05
CA ALA A 24 11.51 1.69 -2.69
C ALA A 24 11.30 0.20 -2.41
N LEU A 25 12.37 -0.53 -2.15
CA LEU A 25 12.27 -1.91 -1.68
C LEU A 25 11.43 -1.89 -0.42
N PRO A 26 10.42 -2.77 -0.29
CA PRO A 26 9.58 -2.81 0.89
C PRO A 26 10.46 -3.09 2.10
N SER A 27 10.69 -2.06 2.91
CA SER A 27 11.50 -2.19 4.12
C SER A 27 10.67 -2.79 5.25
N LEU A 28 11.33 -3.61 6.05
CA LEU A 28 10.76 -4.17 7.27
C LEU A 28 10.74 -3.07 8.34
N LEU A 29 9.56 -2.69 8.78
CA LEU A 29 9.35 -1.63 9.76
C LEU A 29 9.04 -2.21 11.14
N GLU A 30 9.65 -1.69 12.18
CA GLU A 30 9.23 -1.98 13.56
C GLU A 30 8.00 -1.15 13.90
N ILE A 31 6.95 -1.83 14.33
CA ILE A 31 5.66 -1.25 14.69
C ILE A 31 5.42 -1.46 16.17
N THR A 32 4.97 -0.41 16.86
CA THR A 32 4.55 -0.48 18.26
C THR A 32 3.04 -0.36 18.33
N GLN A 33 2.38 -1.33 18.95
CA GLN A 33 0.94 -1.34 19.23
C GLN A 33 0.60 -0.37 20.37
N PRO A 34 -0.65 0.10 20.52
CA PRO A 34 -1.08 0.94 21.62
C PRO A 34 -0.81 0.39 23.03
N ASN A 35 -0.78 -0.95 23.17
CA ASN A 35 -0.43 -1.64 24.42
C ASN A 35 1.09 -1.79 24.65
N GLY A 36 1.93 -1.22 23.79
CA GLY A 36 3.39 -1.30 23.87
C GLY A 36 4.01 -2.55 23.22
N ALA A 37 3.21 -3.52 22.76
CA ALA A 37 3.73 -4.69 22.06
C ALA A 37 4.38 -4.28 20.73
N LYS A 38 5.52 -4.88 20.41
CA LYS A 38 6.27 -4.59 19.19
C LYS A 38 6.27 -5.77 18.24
N PHE A 39 6.23 -5.48 16.96
CA PHE A 39 6.38 -6.47 15.91
C PHE A 39 6.97 -5.81 14.64
N LYS A 40 7.37 -6.64 13.69
CA LYS A 40 7.88 -6.16 12.41
C LYS A 40 6.91 -6.51 11.29
N ALA A 41 6.75 -5.58 10.35
CA ALA A 41 5.89 -5.77 9.19
C ALA A 41 6.38 -4.97 7.99
N TYR A 42 5.95 -5.41 6.82
CA TYR A 42 6.13 -4.71 5.55
C TYR A 42 4.85 -3.96 5.19
N LEU A 43 4.99 -2.76 4.68
CA LEU A 43 3.92 -2.12 3.92
C LEU A 43 4.03 -2.58 2.47
N ARG A 44 3.01 -3.23 1.96
CA ARG A 44 2.94 -3.78 0.60
C ARG A 44 1.93 -3.01 -0.23
N GLY A 45 2.05 -3.13 -1.55
CA GLY A 45 1.12 -2.52 -2.50
C GLY A 45 1.64 -1.21 -3.08
N ASP A 46 0.73 -0.38 -3.56
CA ASP A 46 0.99 0.90 -4.22
C ASP A 46 -0.03 1.97 -3.79
N GLU A 47 -0.07 3.09 -4.52
CA GLU A 47 -0.98 4.20 -4.26
C GLU A 47 -2.48 3.86 -4.42
N TYR A 48 -2.81 2.76 -5.10
CA TYR A 48 -4.20 2.32 -5.30
C TYR A 48 -4.69 1.42 -4.18
N PHE A 49 -3.81 0.53 -3.70
CA PHE A 49 -4.13 -0.40 -2.64
C PHE A 49 -2.87 -0.85 -1.91
N SER A 50 -2.83 -0.63 -0.61
CA SER A 50 -1.75 -1.07 0.26
C SER A 50 -2.28 -1.89 1.43
N TRP A 51 -1.44 -2.79 1.95
CA TRP A 51 -1.72 -3.62 3.13
C TRP A 51 -0.46 -3.84 3.94
N TRP A 52 -0.64 -4.22 5.18
CA TRP A 52 0.46 -4.62 6.05
C TRP A 52 0.62 -6.13 6.04
N GLU A 53 1.85 -6.60 6.09
CA GLU A 53 2.21 -8.01 6.07
C GLU A 53 3.31 -8.27 7.11
N SER A 54 3.06 -9.16 8.10
CA SER A 54 4.07 -9.53 9.09
C SER A 54 5.27 -10.23 8.44
N GLU A 55 6.36 -10.41 9.20
CA GLU A 55 7.53 -11.19 8.73
C GLU A 55 7.17 -12.60 8.26
N LYS A 56 6.11 -13.20 8.82
CA LYS A 56 5.64 -14.54 8.46
C LYS A 56 4.59 -14.55 7.34
N GLY A 57 4.29 -13.38 6.75
CA GLY A 57 3.34 -13.28 5.64
C GLY A 57 1.88 -13.16 6.06
N THR A 58 1.61 -12.91 7.35
CA THR A 58 0.25 -12.67 7.83
C THR A 58 -0.22 -11.28 7.42
N VAL A 59 -1.36 -11.19 6.73
CA VAL A 59 -1.94 -9.91 6.33
C VAL A 59 -2.65 -9.25 7.50
N LEU A 60 -2.35 -7.97 7.72
CA LEU A 60 -2.82 -7.19 8.84
C LEU A 60 -3.65 -6.00 8.37
N PHE A 61 -4.63 -5.63 9.18
CA PHE A 61 -5.46 -4.45 9.02
C PHE A 61 -5.16 -3.45 10.14
N ARG A 62 -4.83 -2.21 9.77
CA ARG A 62 -4.67 -1.15 10.76
C ARG A 62 -6.04 -0.53 11.07
N ASN A 63 -6.52 -0.74 12.27
CA ASN A 63 -7.75 -0.12 12.75
C ASN A 63 -7.45 1.33 13.16
N LEU A 64 -7.91 2.30 12.36
CA LEU A 64 -7.64 3.71 12.59
C LEU A 64 -8.33 4.28 13.83
N LYS A 65 -9.40 3.63 14.32
CA LYS A 65 -10.11 4.08 15.52
C LYS A 65 -9.39 3.69 16.80
N SER A 66 -8.91 2.44 16.87
CA SER A 66 -8.21 1.90 18.03
C SER A 66 -6.70 2.08 17.95
N GLY A 67 -6.15 2.31 16.75
CA GLY A 67 -4.72 2.35 16.49
C GLY A 67 -4.07 0.96 16.42
N TYR A 68 -4.78 -0.11 16.74
CA TYR A 68 -4.24 -1.46 16.72
C TYR A 68 -4.10 -2.01 15.30
N PHE A 69 -3.11 -2.88 15.14
CA PHE A 69 -3.04 -3.80 14.03
C PHE A 69 -3.77 -5.09 14.39
N GLU A 70 -4.66 -5.49 13.54
CA GLU A 70 -5.55 -6.63 13.73
C GLU A 70 -5.36 -7.63 12.58
N TYR A 71 -5.70 -8.89 12.80
CA TYR A 71 -5.75 -9.86 11.71
C TYR A 71 -6.76 -9.39 10.66
N ALA A 72 -6.40 -9.48 9.40
CA ALA A 72 -7.27 -9.09 8.30
C ALA A 72 -8.05 -10.28 7.73
N LYS A 73 -9.18 -10.02 7.12
CA LYS A 73 -9.94 -10.95 6.28
C LYS A 73 -10.48 -10.24 5.05
N ILE A 74 -10.86 -11.02 4.03
CA ILE A 74 -11.59 -10.51 2.89
C ILE A 74 -13.09 -10.70 3.14
N SER A 75 -13.87 -9.69 2.86
CA SER A 75 -15.33 -9.72 2.92
C SER A 75 -15.92 -9.11 1.66
N MET A 76 -17.06 -9.64 1.23
CA MET A 76 -17.86 -9.03 0.18
C MET A 76 -18.68 -7.89 0.78
N ILE A 77 -18.48 -6.69 0.27
CA ILE A 77 -19.22 -5.47 0.66
C ILE A 77 -19.55 -4.72 -0.63
N ASP A 78 -20.85 -4.50 -0.87
CA ASP A 78 -21.36 -3.89 -2.10
C ASP A 78 -20.88 -4.62 -3.38
N ASP A 79 -20.99 -5.94 -3.39
CA ASP A 79 -20.55 -6.85 -4.45
C ASP A 79 -19.06 -6.74 -4.82
N LYS A 80 -18.26 -6.21 -3.91
CA LYS A 80 -16.80 -6.05 -4.08
C LYS A 80 -16.04 -6.70 -2.94
N GLU A 81 -14.93 -7.37 -3.28
CA GLU A 81 -13.97 -7.86 -2.28
C GLU A 81 -13.29 -6.67 -1.58
N LYS A 82 -13.33 -6.65 -0.25
CA LYS A 82 -12.65 -5.64 0.56
C LYS A 82 -11.82 -6.31 1.65
N LEU A 83 -10.65 -5.75 1.92
CA LEU A 83 -9.84 -6.11 3.07
C LEU A 83 -10.41 -5.42 4.30
N VAL A 84 -10.77 -6.19 5.32
CA VAL A 84 -11.37 -5.68 6.55
C VAL A 84 -10.73 -6.30 7.78
N SER A 85 -10.92 -5.66 8.93
CA SER A 85 -10.53 -6.21 10.22
C SER A 85 -11.35 -7.43 10.60
N THR A 86 -10.73 -8.33 11.35
CA THR A 86 -11.40 -9.41 12.08
C THR A 86 -11.85 -8.99 13.49
N GLY A 87 -11.36 -7.84 13.98
CA GLY A 87 -11.51 -7.42 15.37
C GLY A 87 -10.53 -8.11 16.34
N ILE A 88 -9.66 -8.98 15.86
CA ILE A 88 -8.67 -9.70 16.68
C ILE A 88 -7.33 -8.99 16.57
N ILE A 89 -6.82 -8.49 17.69
CA ILE A 89 -5.53 -7.81 17.76
C ILE A 89 -4.41 -8.78 17.37
N PHE A 90 -3.52 -8.33 16.50
CA PHE A 90 -2.36 -9.11 16.10
C PHE A 90 -1.38 -9.25 17.25
N ALA A 91 -0.96 -10.48 17.54
CA ALA A 91 0.07 -10.82 18.51
C ALA A 91 1.23 -11.54 17.82
N ALA A 92 2.39 -10.90 17.80
CA ALA A 92 3.60 -11.51 17.26
C ALA A 92 3.97 -12.77 18.08
N GLY A 93 4.23 -13.87 17.39
CA GLY A 93 4.51 -15.15 18.02
C GLY A 93 3.31 -16.11 18.09
N GLU A 94 2.09 -15.61 18.10
CA GLU A 94 0.86 -16.42 18.11
C GLU A 94 0.25 -16.62 16.72
N GLU A 95 0.92 -16.14 15.68
CA GLU A 95 0.44 -16.14 14.28
C GLU A 95 0.00 -17.52 13.80
N THR A 96 0.70 -18.56 14.24
CA THR A 96 0.43 -19.94 13.79
C THR A 96 -0.87 -20.51 14.34
N SER A 97 -1.24 -20.15 15.57
CA SER A 97 -2.46 -20.66 16.22
C SER A 97 -3.73 -19.97 15.71
N VAL A 98 -3.66 -18.66 15.45
CA VAL A 98 -4.80 -17.86 15.00
C VAL A 98 -4.96 -17.92 13.48
N SER A 99 -3.87 -17.85 12.72
CA SER A 99 -3.91 -17.83 11.25
C SER A 99 -4.30 -19.17 10.63
N ASN A 100 -3.85 -20.29 11.19
CA ASN A 100 -4.15 -21.61 10.63
C ASN A 100 -5.60 -22.07 10.85
N ALA A 101 -6.27 -21.59 11.89
CA ALA A 101 -7.61 -22.05 12.22
C ALA A 101 -8.76 -21.30 11.53
N ARG A 102 -8.60 -20.02 11.21
CA ARG A 102 -9.72 -19.18 10.73
C ARG A 102 -9.40 -18.23 9.57
N PHE A 103 -8.15 -17.84 9.36
CA PHE A 103 -7.80 -16.75 8.45
C PHE A 103 -6.71 -17.14 7.44
N SER A 104 -6.31 -18.41 7.43
CA SER A 104 -5.27 -18.90 6.57
C SER A 104 -5.72 -18.90 5.12
N LYS A 105 -4.98 -18.21 4.35
CA LYS A 105 -5.01 -18.06 2.90
C LYS A 105 -5.88 -16.92 2.39
N MET A 106 -5.59 -15.72 2.88
CA MET A 106 -5.62 -14.61 1.96
C MET A 106 -4.50 -14.88 0.93
N THR A 107 -4.88 -15.49 -0.16
CA THR A 107 -3.92 -15.78 -1.22
C THR A 107 -3.49 -14.44 -1.83
N LYS A 108 -2.25 -14.37 -2.30
CA LYS A 108 -1.79 -13.25 -3.15
C LYS A 108 -2.77 -12.97 -4.31
N HIS A 109 -3.53 -13.98 -4.72
CA HIS A 109 -4.57 -13.88 -5.73
C HIS A 109 -5.74 -12.96 -5.29
N ASN A 110 -6.27 -13.13 -4.08
CA ASN A 110 -7.38 -12.31 -3.57
C ASN A 110 -6.95 -10.84 -3.39
N LEU A 111 -5.75 -10.61 -2.82
CA LEU A 111 -5.21 -9.24 -2.72
C LEU A 111 -4.97 -8.63 -4.09
N GLY A 112 -4.53 -9.42 -5.06
CA GLY A 112 -4.38 -9.01 -6.45
C GLY A 112 -5.70 -8.63 -7.12
N ASN A 113 -6.81 -9.30 -6.80
CA ASN A 113 -8.14 -8.95 -7.28
C ASN A 113 -8.59 -7.61 -6.74
N ILE A 114 -8.47 -7.39 -5.41
CA ILE A 114 -8.79 -6.11 -4.77
C ILE A 114 -7.95 -4.98 -5.39
N TRP A 115 -6.65 -5.19 -5.57
CA TRP A 115 -5.72 -4.22 -6.15
C TRP A 115 -6.14 -3.83 -7.58
N ARG A 116 -6.44 -4.84 -8.43
CA ARG A 116 -6.88 -4.63 -9.81
C ARG A 116 -8.16 -3.80 -9.86
N GLN A 117 -9.14 -4.16 -9.04
CA GLN A 117 -10.42 -3.46 -8.91
C GLN A 117 -10.21 -1.98 -8.48
N LYS A 118 -9.37 -1.73 -7.49
CA LYS A 118 -9.06 -0.37 -7.03
C LYS A 118 -8.43 0.49 -8.12
N ARG A 119 -7.52 -0.09 -8.91
CA ARG A 119 -6.90 0.61 -10.06
C ARG A 119 -7.92 0.93 -11.15
N GLU A 120 -8.82 0.01 -11.46
CA GLU A 120 -9.89 0.24 -12.44
C GLU A 120 -10.85 1.35 -11.98
N ASP A 121 -11.26 1.32 -10.72
CA ASP A 121 -12.11 2.35 -10.13
C ASP A 121 -11.42 3.74 -10.16
N ALA A 122 -10.12 3.80 -9.91
CA ALA A 122 -9.34 5.04 -10.00
C ALA A 122 -9.26 5.57 -11.44
N ARG A 123 -9.03 4.70 -12.41
CA ARG A 123 -9.01 5.07 -13.85
C ARG A 123 -10.36 5.60 -14.31
N LYS A 124 -11.46 4.97 -13.91
CA LYS A 124 -12.81 5.43 -14.23
C LYS A 124 -13.07 6.85 -13.68
N ARG A 125 -12.75 7.07 -12.41
CA ARG A 125 -12.89 8.40 -11.78
C ARG A 125 -12.06 9.47 -12.49
N LEU A 126 -10.82 9.15 -12.86
CA LEU A 126 -9.98 10.09 -13.59
C LEU A 126 -10.59 10.46 -14.94
N LYS A 127 -11.09 9.47 -15.69
CA LYS A 127 -11.76 9.69 -16.97
C LYS A 127 -12.97 10.61 -16.83
N GLU A 128 -13.83 10.36 -15.85
CA GLU A 128 -15.02 11.19 -15.56
C GLU A 128 -14.65 12.63 -15.22
N ILE A 129 -13.55 12.84 -14.47
CA ILE A 129 -13.07 14.21 -14.15
C ILE A 129 -12.59 14.92 -15.41
N LEU A 130 -11.82 14.26 -16.27
CA LEU A 130 -11.32 14.84 -17.52
C LEU A 130 -12.46 15.17 -18.50
N GLU A 131 -13.48 14.33 -18.60
CA GLU A 131 -14.65 14.58 -19.44
C GLU A 131 -15.44 15.81 -18.96
N LYS A 132 -15.58 16.00 -17.64
CA LYS A 132 -16.25 17.19 -17.07
C LYS A 132 -15.47 18.49 -17.24
N GLN A 133 -14.14 18.43 -17.37
CA GLN A 133 -13.31 19.62 -17.61
C GLN A 133 -13.31 20.08 -19.06
N ASN A 134 -13.69 19.20 -19.98
CA ASN A 134 -13.74 19.48 -21.42
C ASN A 134 -15.13 19.90 -21.92
N GLN A 135 -16.10 20.10 -21.04
CA GLN A 135 -17.45 20.63 -21.32
C GLN A 135 -17.58 22.08 -20.89
#